data_442644d3b7c3302fd0c5c27b8559af32
#
_entry.id   442644d3b7c3302fd0c5c27b8559af32
#
_cell.length_a   1.000
_cell.length_b   1.000
_cell.length_c   1.000
_cell.angle_alpha   90.00
_cell.angle_beta   90.00
_cell.angle_gamma   90.00
#
_symmetry.space_group_name_H-M   'P 1'
#
loop_
_entity.id
_entity.type
_entity.pdbx_description
1 polymer ?
#
loop_
_entity_poly.entity_id
_entity_poly.type
_entity_poly.pdbx_seq_one_letter_code
_entity_poly.pdbx_strand_id
1 'polypeptide(L)'
;MTIRLYLVRHGETPMNAARQLQGITDAALTAKGRAAADRLGELLRPVPFAKVFTSDRGRTIETAHRIIAGHQPQPPLIQLSALREYYFGGLEGDSDNAVITRTIRQFGVAAAFRAWRGSERFAGLVRSIREADPTHQAEDLPDLIARAHQAFTQVIAQSPDNSDILVVSHGMLLSALIHQLAPEDLPFMLLKNTSVTRVDITEKQWQVRGVNLTRERDILALRGSATSTAPDAASDQSPK
;
A
#
# COMPACT_ATOMS: atom_id res chain seq x y z
N MET A 1 4.29 -10.47 -20.32
CA MET A 1 4.45 -9.34 -19.38
C MET A 1 4.27 -9.83 -17.95
N THR A 2 5.21 -9.52 -17.05
CA THR A 2 5.05 -9.78 -15.60
C THR A 2 5.64 -8.60 -14.85
N ILE A 3 4.82 -7.90 -14.05
CA ILE A 3 5.27 -6.80 -13.17
C ILE A 3 5.03 -7.23 -11.74
N ARG A 4 6.04 -7.11 -10.89
CA ARG A 4 5.95 -7.43 -9.46
C ARG A 4 5.96 -6.14 -8.66
N LEU A 5 4.80 -5.76 -8.12
CA LEU A 5 4.64 -4.57 -7.31
C LEU A 5 4.93 -4.87 -5.84
N TYR A 6 5.86 -4.15 -5.25
CA TYR A 6 6.10 -4.09 -3.81
C TYR A 6 5.47 -2.81 -3.28
N LEU A 7 4.28 -2.94 -2.71
CA LEU A 7 3.48 -1.83 -2.18
C LEU A 7 3.86 -1.61 -0.72
N VAL A 8 4.29 -0.42 -0.38
CA VAL A 8 4.74 -0.07 0.97
C VAL A 8 3.98 1.13 1.49
N ARG A 9 3.36 1.02 2.68
CA ARG A 9 2.87 2.20 3.38
C ARG A 9 4.05 2.97 3.94
N HIS A 10 4.04 4.30 3.81
CA HIS A 10 5.10 5.18 4.36
C HIS A 10 5.44 4.89 5.81
N GLY A 11 6.62 5.31 6.26
CA GLY A 11 7.08 5.18 7.64
C GLY A 11 6.23 5.97 8.64
N GLU A 12 6.33 5.62 9.91
CA GLU A 12 5.57 6.28 10.98
C GLU A 12 5.87 7.78 11.05
N THR A 13 4.81 8.60 11.17
CA THR A 13 4.86 10.04 11.43
C THR A 13 4.35 10.34 12.85
N PRO A 14 4.60 11.55 13.42
CA PRO A 14 4.01 11.94 14.71
C PRO A 14 2.48 11.79 14.76
N MET A 15 1.78 12.10 13.66
CA MET A 15 0.32 11.93 13.59
C MET A 15 -0.09 10.46 13.69
N ASN A 16 0.65 9.56 13.04
CA ASN A 16 0.40 8.11 13.17
C ASN A 16 0.66 7.62 14.61
N ALA A 17 1.74 8.09 15.25
CA ALA A 17 2.04 7.76 16.64
C ALA A 17 0.95 8.27 17.61
N ALA A 18 0.36 9.43 17.32
CA ALA A 18 -0.76 10.01 18.07
C ALA A 18 -2.13 9.44 17.68
N ARG A 19 -2.20 8.49 16.72
CA ARG A 19 -3.44 7.94 16.15
C ARG A 19 -4.37 9.00 15.61
N GLN A 20 -3.82 9.93 14.83
CA GLN A 20 -4.54 10.98 14.14
C GLN A 20 -4.67 10.67 12.65
N LEU A 21 -5.81 11.05 12.06
CA LEU A 21 -6.03 10.97 10.62
C LEU A 21 -5.08 11.91 9.90
N GLN A 22 -4.38 11.40 8.90
CA GLN A 22 -3.39 12.14 8.13
C GLN A 22 -3.57 11.89 6.64
N GLY A 23 -4.30 12.74 5.99
CA GLY A 23 -4.49 12.72 4.53
C GLY A 23 -3.58 13.72 3.83
N ILE A 24 -4.04 14.98 3.74
CA ILE A 24 -3.31 16.06 3.05
C ILE A 24 -2.15 16.63 3.87
N THR A 25 -2.25 16.60 5.20
CA THR A 25 -1.19 17.08 6.09
C THR A 25 0.08 16.27 5.87
N ASP A 26 1.20 16.95 5.66
CA ASP A 26 2.49 16.30 5.47
C ASP A 26 3.37 16.56 6.69
N ALA A 27 3.74 15.49 7.38
CA ALA A 27 4.64 15.49 8.52
C ALA A 27 5.84 14.59 8.24
N ALA A 28 7.02 15.01 8.69
CA ALA A 28 8.24 14.21 8.58
C ALA A 28 8.11 12.88 9.33
N LEU A 29 8.90 11.89 8.95
CA LEU A 29 8.96 10.61 9.65
C LEU A 29 9.48 10.79 11.09
N THR A 30 8.99 9.98 12.03
CA THR A 30 9.61 9.84 13.35
C THR A 30 10.98 9.14 13.24
N ALA A 31 11.81 9.22 14.29
CA ALA A 31 13.04 8.42 14.33
C ALA A 31 12.76 6.92 14.15
N LYS A 32 11.67 6.42 14.76
CA LYS A 32 11.21 5.03 14.60
C LYS A 32 10.76 4.72 13.15
N GLY A 33 10.03 5.65 12.52
CA GLY A 33 9.63 5.53 11.12
C GLY A 33 10.82 5.46 10.17
N ARG A 34 11.86 6.30 10.41
CA ARG A 34 13.13 6.27 9.66
C ARG A 34 13.84 4.95 9.82
N ALA A 35 14.06 4.51 11.06
CA ALA A 35 14.74 3.24 11.35
C ALA A 35 14.00 2.04 10.73
N ALA A 36 12.66 2.06 10.73
CA ALA A 36 11.87 1.00 10.09
C ALA A 36 12.02 1.00 8.56
N ALA A 37 12.07 2.19 7.94
CA ALA A 37 12.31 2.31 6.50
C ALA A 37 13.73 1.86 6.11
N ASP A 38 14.76 2.22 6.91
CA ASP A 38 16.14 1.78 6.71
C ASP A 38 16.25 0.25 6.79
N ARG A 39 15.66 -0.36 7.83
CA ARG A 39 15.61 -1.82 7.98
C ARG A 39 14.90 -2.50 6.82
N LEU A 40 13.78 -1.96 6.36
CA LEU A 40 13.09 -2.49 5.18
C LEU A 40 13.98 -2.38 3.94
N GLY A 41 14.74 -1.30 3.79
CA GLY A 41 15.71 -1.15 2.72
C GLY A 41 16.79 -2.23 2.71
N GLU A 42 17.31 -2.62 3.90
CA GLU A 42 18.25 -3.73 4.02
C GLU A 42 17.62 -5.06 3.57
N LEU A 43 16.37 -5.33 3.97
CA LEU A 43 15.66 -6.54 3.57
C LEU A 43 15.37 -6.58 2.07
N LEU A 44 15.06 -5.45 1.45
CA LEU A 44 14.73 -5.37 0.04
C LEU A 44 15.93 -5.06 -0.87
N ARG A 45 17.13 -4.84 -0.32
CA ARG A 45 18.35 -4.56 -1.10
C ARG A 45 18.61 -5.55 -2.24
N PRO A 46 18.38 -6.87 -2.09
CA PRO A 46 18.57 -7.82 -3.18
C PRO A 46 17.49 -7.78 -4.27
N VAL A 47 16.40 -7.03 -4.09
CA VAL A 47 15.36 -6.89 -5.12
C VAL A 47 15.79 -5.85 -6.13
N PRO A 48 15.97 -6.20 -7.42
CA PRO A 48 16.46 -5.26 -8.45
C PRO A 48 15.32 -4.35 -8.93
N PHE A 49 14.93 -3.38 -8.11
CA PHE A 49 13.87 -2.45 -8.50
C PHE A 49 14.24 -1.68 -9.78
N ALA A 50 13.43 -1.83 -10.82
CA ALA A 50 13.58 -1.08 -12.05
C ALA A 50 13.13 0.38 -11.93
N LYS A 51 12.10 0.61 -11.12
CA LYS A 51 11.56 1.96 -10.82
C LYS A 51 10.94 2.02 -9.44
N VAL A 52 10.84 3.24 -8.94
CA VAL A 52 10.17 3.56 -7.67
C VAL A 52 9.10 4.61 -7.93
N PHE A 53 7.89 4.38 -7.44
CA PHE A 53 6.81 5.35 -7.48
C PHE A 53 6.43 5.76 -6.06
N THR A 54 6.15 7.05 -5.89
CA THR A 54 5.68 7.60 -4.61
C THR A 54 4.54 8.58 -4.84
N SER A 55 3.75 8.87 -3.79
CA SER A 55 3.00 10.12 -3.82
C SER A 55 4.00 11.30 -3.72
N ASP A 56 3.49 12.49 -3.94
CA ASP A 56 4.25 13.75 -3.81
C ASP A 56 4.34 14.27 -2.36
N ARG A 57 4.05 13.42 -1.36
CA ARG A 57 4.15 13.77 0.06
C ARG A 57 5.54 13.43 0.60
N GLY A 58 6.13 14.34 1.38
CA GLY A 58 7.47 14.19 1.92
C GLY A 58 7.68 12.88 2.68
N ARG A 59 6.66 12.42 3.45
CA ARG A 59 6.71 11.15 4.16
C ARG A 59 6.87 9.92 3.26
N THR A 60 6.26 9.91 2.06
CA THR A 60 6.42 8.80 1.11
C THR A 60 7.75 8.89 0.38
N ILE A 61 8.16 10.09 0.00
CA ILE A 61 9.45 10.35 -0.66
C ILE A 61 10.60 9.98 0.27
N GLU A 62 10.59 10.45 1.53
CA GLU A 62 11.62 10.10 2.51
C GLU A 62 11.68 8.58 2.75
N THR A 63 10.52 7.91 2.87
CA THR A 63 10.45 6.46 3.03
C THR A 63 11.07 5.74 1.83
N ALA A 64 10.74 6.14 0.61
CA ALA A 64 11.27 5.53 -0.60
C ALA A 64 12.79 5.70 -0.69
N HIS A 65 13.33 6.91 -0.50
CA HIS A 65 14.76 7.15 -0.51
C HIS A 65 15.51 6.29 0.49
N ARG A 66 14.97 6.10 1.69
CA ARG A 66 15.58 5.22 2.70
C ARG A 66 15.60 3.77 2.26
N ILE A 67 14.50 3.28 1.68
CA ILE A 67 14.41 1.90 1.20
C ILE A 67 15.45 1.65 0.10
N ILE A 68 15.63 2.59 -0.83
CA ILE A 68 16.53 2.38 -1.99
C ILE A 68 17.97 2.87 -1.75
N ALA A 69 18.29 3.39 -0.58
CA ALA A 69 19.62 3.97 -0.30
C ALA A 69 20.79 3.00 -0.57
N GLY A 70 20.57 1.70 -0.37
CA GLY A 70 21.57 0.64 -0.61
C GLY A 70 21.58 0.04 -2.02
N HIS A 71 20.72 0.51 -2.94
CA HIS A 71 20.66 -0.01 -4.31
C HIS A 71 21.69 0.67 -5.22
N GLN A 72 22.37 -0.11 -6.06
CA GLN A 72 23.34 0.37 -7.02
C GLN A 72 23.14 -0.33 -8.38
N PRO A 73 22.81 0.40 -9.46
CA PRO A 73 22.47 1.83 -9.47
C PRO A 73 21.16 2.11 -8.72
N GLN A 74 20.98 3.35 -8.24
CA GLN A 74 19.70 3.72 -7.63
C GLN A 74 18.59 3.75 -8.70
N PRO A 75 17.44 3.09 -8.45
CA PRO A 75 16.33 3.12 -9.38
C PRO A 75 15.72 4.54 -9.47
N PRO A 76 15.26 4.98 -10.65
CA PRO A 76 14.60 6.27 -10.82
C PRO A 76 13.32 6.34 -9.97
N LEU A 77 13.13 7.47 -9.26
CA LEU A 77 11.97 7.76 -8.44
C LEU A 77 11.03 8.72 -9.17
N ILE A 78 9.77 8.33 -9.29
CA ILE A 78 8.70 9.06 -9.97
C ILE A 78 7.59 9.37 -8.97
N GLN A 79 7.18 10.64 -8.91
CA GLN A 79 6.10 11.09 -8.05
C GLN A 79 4.78 11.13 -8.83
N LEU A 80 3.73 10.56 -8.26
CA LEU A 80 2.38 10.55 -8.82
C LEU A 80 1.39 11.06 -7.77
N SER A 81 0.74 12.20 -8.03
CA SER A 81 -0.27 12.76 -7.13
C SER A 81 -1.46 11.81 -6.92
N ALA A 82 -1.78 10.95 -7.89
CA ALA A 82 -2.81 9.94 -7.76
C ALA A 82 -2.50 8.90 -6.66
N LEU A 83 -1.22 8.77 -6.22
CA LEU A 83 -0.81 7.93 -5.09
C LEU A 83 -0.98 8.60 -3.72
N ARG A 84 -1.56 9.81 -3.61
CA ARG A 84 -1.84 10.49 -2.34
C ARG A 84 -2.80 9.68 -1.47
N GLU A 85 -2.78 9.99 -0.16
CA GLU A 85 -3.70 9.41 0.82
C GLU A 85 -5.15 9.84 0.54
N TYR A 86 -6.07 9.15 1.16
CA TYR A 86 -7.47 9.49 1.27
C TYR A 86 -7.64 10.91 1.82
N TYR A 87 -8.57 11.65 1.24
CA TYR A 87 -8.92 12.98 1.74
C TYR A 87 -9.98 12.86 2.83
N PHE A 88 -9.60 13.19 4.07
CA PHE A 88 -10.46 13.05 5.24
C PHE A 88 -11.43 14.22 5.46
N GLY A 89 -11.42 15.25 4.58
CA GLY A 89 -12.26 16.42 4.75
C GLY A 89 -11.98 17.15 6.05
N GLY A 90 -13.03 17.53 6.76
CA GLY A 90 -12.95 18.21 8.05
C GLY A 90 -12.53 17.34 9.23
N LEU A 91 -12.26 16.05 9.00
CA LEU A 91 -11.73 15.12 10.01
C LEU A 91 -10.19 15.07 10.03
N GLU A 92 -9.52 15.81 9.15
CA GLU A 92 -8.06 15.88 9.10
C GLU A 92 -7.48 16.27 10.47
N GLY A 93 -6.59 15.45 11.01
CA GLY A 93 -6.00 15.65 12.35
C GLY A 93 -6.83 15.14 13.52
N ASP A 94 -8.08 14.74 13.32
CA ASP A 94 -8.89 14.11 14.35
C ASP A 94 -8.30 12.76 14.76
N SER A 95 -8.52 12.37 16.03
CA SER A 95 -8.09 11.05 16.49
C SER A 95 -9.02 9.95 15.98
N ASP A 96 -8.48 8.74 15.80
CA ASP A 96 -9.28 7.54 15.46
C ASP A 96 -10.47 7.37 16.41
N ASN A 97 -10.27 7.62 17.71
CA ASN A 97 -11.32 7.52 18.73
C ASN A 97 -12.44 8.56 18.53
N ALA A 98 -12.09 9.78 18.08
CA ALA A 98 -13.09 10.81 17.79
C ALA A 98 -13.99 10.38 16.62
N VAL A 99 -13.41 9.83 15.57
CA VAL A 99 -14.16 9.30 14.40
C VAL A 99 -15.06 8.15 14.82
N ILE A 100 -14.52 7.16 15.55
CA ILE A 100 -15.30 6.04 16.07
C ILE A 100 -16.49 6.53 16.93
N THR A 101 -16.22 7.48 17.82
CA THR A 101 -17.26 8.05 18.70
C THR A 101 -18.34 8.77 17.90
N ARG A 102 -17.97 9.57 16.90
CA ARG A 102 -18.93 10.23 15.99
C ARG A 102 -19.78 9.20 15.24
N THR A 103 -19.13 8.19 14.65
CA THR A 103 -19.82 7.10 13.93
C THR A 103 -20.84 6.38 14.83
N ILE A 104 -20.43 6.01 16.05
CA ILE A 104 -21.33 5.35 17.01
C ILE A 104 -22.49 6.28 17.43
N ARG A 105 -22.21 7.55 17.66
CA ARG A 105 -23.22 8.53 18.05
C ARG A 105 -24.24 8.78 16.93
N GLN A 106 -23.80 8.78 15.68
CA GLN A 106 -24.64 9.04 14.51
C GLN A 106 -25.46 7.82 14.07
N PHE A 107 -24.87 6.62 14.09
CA PHE A 107 -25.48 5.41 13.51
C PHE A 107 -25.83 4.35 14.54
N GLY A 108 -25.37 4.50 15.79
CA GLY A 108 -25.52 3.50 16.86
C GLY A 108 -24.47 2.38 16.77
N VAL A 109 -24.23 1.73 17.91
CA VAL A 109 -23.21 0.68 18.08
C VAL A 109 -23.41 -0.49 17.12
N ALA A 110 -24.66 -0.94 16.94
CA ALA A 110 -24.98 -2.10 16.09
C ALA A 110 -24.72 -1.83 14.61
N ALA A 111 -24.95 -0.61 14.12
CA ALA A 111 -24.69 -0.21 12.74
C ALA A 111 -23.18 -0.08 12.50
N ALA A 112 -22.44 0.58 13.40
CA ALA A 112 -20.99 0.68 13.35
C ALA A 112 -20.34 -0.72 13.32
N PHE A 113 -20.79 -1.62 14.18
CA PHE A 113 -20.27 -2.99 14.25
C PHE A 113 -20.55 -3.80 12.96
N ARG A 114 -21.72 -3.63 12.34
CA ARG A 114 -22.02 -4.27 11.04
C ARG A 114 -21.17 -3.72 9.91
N ALA A 115 -21.00 -2.40 9.86
CA ALA A 115 -20.19 -1.74 8.84
C ALA A 115 -18.72 -2.19 8.87
N TRP A 116 -18.22 -2.62 10.02
CA TRP A 116 -16.80 -3.00 10.20
C TRP A 116 -16.57 -4.52 10.17
N ARG A 117 -17.52 -5.31 9.66
CA ARG A 117 -17.39 -6.79 9.57
C ARG A 117 -17.43 -7.29 8.13
N GLY A 118 -16.79 -8.46 7.91
CA GLY A 118 -16.80 -9.16 6.62
C GLY A 118 -15.96 -8.48 5.54
N SER A 119 -16.15 -8.90 4.31
CA SER A 119 -15.46 -8.37 3.12
C SER A 119 -15.79 -6.89 2.86
N GLU A 120 -16.96 -6.42 3.29
CA GLU A 120 -17.42 -5.04 3.11
C GLU A 120 -16.90 -4.06 4.17
N ARG A 121 -16.06 -4.52 5.12
CA ARG A 121 -15.59 -3.67 6.23
C ARG A 121 -14.83 -2.42 5.78
N PHE A 122 -14.07 -2.50 4.67
CA PHE A 122 -13.37 -1.33 4.13
C PHE A 122 -14.35 -0.32 3.55
N ALA A 123 -15.34 -0.76 2.79
CA ALA A 123 -16.42 0.08 2.29
C ALA A 123 -17.21 0.72 3.43
N GLY A 124 -17.50 -0.04 4.48
CA GLY A 124 -18.15 0.45 5.71
C GLY A 124 -17.30 1.51 6.43
N LEU A 125 -15.99 1.33 6.52
CA LEU A 125 -15.07 2.32 7.10
C LEU A 125 -15.09 3.63 6.31
N VAL A 126 -14.90 3.57 4.98
CA VAL A 126 -14.91 4.77 4.12
C VAL A 126 -16.25 5.51 4.24
N ARG A 127 -17.37 4.79 4.20
CA ARG A 127 -18.70 5.37 4.40
C ARG A 127 -18.82 6.05 5.76
N SER A 128 -18.40 5.38 6.83
CA SER A 128 -18.45 5.94 8.20
C SER A 128 -17.62 7.22 8.33
N ILE A 129 -16.44 7.29 7.71
CA ILE A 129 -15.60 8.48 7.70
C ILE A 129 -16.30 9.61 6.95
N ARG A 130 -16.81 9.35 5.74
CA ARG A 130 -17.50 10.34 4.92
C ARG A 130 -18.73 10.92 5.62
N GLU A 131 -19.52 10.06 6.22
CA GLU A 131 -20.74 10.47 6.93
C GLU A 131 -20.43 11.21 8.25
N ALA A 132 -19.30 10.89 8.90
CA ALA A 132 -18.83 11.60 10.09
C ALA A 132 -18.18 12.95 9.78
N ASP A 133 -17.81 13.22 8.53
CA ASP A 133 -17.18 14.49 8.12
C ASP A 133 -18.21 15.64 8.12
N PRO A 134 -18.05 16.65 9.01
CA PRO A 134 -18.98 17.77 9.07
C PRO A 134 -18.93 18.67 7.83
N THR A 135 -17.88 18.57 7.02
CA THR A 135 -17.72 19.39 5.81
C THR A 135 -18.24 18.68 4.55
N HIS A 136 -18.54 17.40 4.64
CA HIS A 136 -18.94 16.53 3.51
C HIS A 136 -17.94 16.51 2.34
N GLN A 137 -16.67 16.84 2.61
CA GLN A 137 -15.59 16.89 1.61
C GLN A 137 -14.72 15.64 1.60
N ALA A 138 -14.86 14.76 2.59
CA ALA A 138 -14.13 13.49 2.59
C ALA A 138 -14.43 12.70 1.33
N GLU A 139 -13.41 12.08 0.75
CA GLU A 139 -13.50 11.28 -0.48
C GLU A 139 -14.49 10.12 -0.30
N ASP A 140 -15.29 9.80 -1.29
CA ASP A 140 -16.13 8.61 -1.22
C ASP A 140 -15.41 7.37 -1.74
N LEU A 141 -16.02 6.20 -1.54
CA LEU A 141 -15.41 4.94 -1.96
C LEU A 141 -15.25 4.82 -3.47
N PRO A 142 -16.24 5.18 -4.31
CA PRO A 142 -16.08 5.17 -5.76
C PRO A 142 -14.93 6.05 -6.24
N ASP A 143 -14.80 7.27 -5.73
CA ASP A 143 -13.74 8.21 -6.10
C ASP A 143 -12.36 7.69 -5.67
N LEU A 144 -12.24 7.17 -4.44
CA LEU A 144 -11.02 6.55 -3.95
C LEU A 144 -10.59 5.35 -4.81
N ILE A 145 -11.53 4.47 -5.18
CA ILE A 145 -11.26 3.32 -6.05
C ILE A 145 -10.84 3.80 -7.45
N ALA A 146 -11.56 4.76 -8.04
CA ALA A 146 -11.22 5.30 -9.36
C ALA A 146 -9.81 5.91 -9.36
N ARG A 147 -9.45 6.67 -8.31
CA ARG A 147 -8.10 7.24 -8.15
C ARG A 147 -7.04 6.17 -7.94
N ALA A 148 -7.31 5.12 -7.18
CA ALA A 148 -6.41 3.99 -7.04
C ALA A 148 -6.18 3.30 -8.40
N HIS A 149 -7.23 3.02 -9.17
CA HIS A 149 -7.12 2.48 -10.52
C HIS A 149 -6.29 3.38 -11.45
N GLN A 150 -6.54 4.69 -11.44
CA GLN A 150 -5.77 5.65 -12.21
C GLN A 150 -4.28 5.60 -11.83
N ALA A 151 -3.96 5.60 -10.53
CA ALA A 151 -2.59 5.57 -10.04
C ALA A 151 -1.85 4.31 -10.51
N PHE A 152 -2.47 3.14 -10.34
CA PHE A 152 -1.83 1.87 -10.72
C PHE A 152 -1.78 1.65 -12.23
N THR A 153 -2.73 2.18 -13.00
CA THR A 153 -2.62 2.23 -14.47
C THR A 153 -1.40 3.04 -14.90
N GLN A 154 -1.14 4.20 -14.27
CA GLN A 154 0.05 5.01 -14.55
C GLN A 154 1.35 4.31 -14.13
N VAL A 155 1.35 3.62 -12.99
CA VAL A 155 2.49 2.82 -12.52
C VAL A 155 2.82 1.74 -13.54
N ILE A 156 1.82 0.95 -13.95
CA ILE A 156 2.02 -0.16 -14.90
C ILE A 156 2.49 0.34 -16.27
N ALA A 157 1.84 1.38 -16.80
CA ALA A 157 2.18 1.95 -18.12
C ALA A 157 3.62 2.47 -18.19
N GLN A 158 4.21 2.86 -17.06
CA GLN A 158 5.58 3.36 -16.99
C GLN A 158 6.57 2.30 -16.50
N SER A 159 6.13 1.08 -16.20
CA SER A 159 6.98 0.00 -15.69
C SER A 159 7.49 -0.88 -16.83
N PRO A 160 8.79 -1.24 -16.83
CA PRO A 160 9.29 -2.22 -17.78
C PRO A 160 8.67 -3.61 -17.57
N ASP A 161 8.55 -4.38 -18.63
CA ASP A 161 8.15 -5.78 -18.54
C ASP A 161 9.15 -6.60 -17.70
N ASN A 162 8.65 -7.63 -17.05
CA ASN A 162 9.42 -8.56 -16.23
C ASN A 162 10.24 -7.90 -15.12
N SER A 163 9.72 -6.83 -14.52
CA SER A 163 10.43 -6.01 -13.54
C SER A 163 9.80 -6.03 -12.14
N ASP A 164 10.63 -5.67 -11.16
CA ASP A 164 10.23 -5.38 -9.78
C ASP A 164 10.08 -3.87 -9.62
N ILE A 165 8.95 -3.44 -9.07
CA ILE A 165 8.59 -2.04 -8.90
C ILE A 165 8.26 -1.78 -7.44
N LEU A 166 8.90 -0.78 -6.85
CA LEU A 166 8.57 -0.28 -5.53
C LEU A 166 7.52 0.82 -5.64
N VAL A 167 6.44 0.72 -4.87
CA VAL A 167 5.42 1.78 -4.75
C VAL A 167 5.28 2.16 -3.29
N VAL A 168 5.66 3.38 -2.93
CA VAL A 168 5.49 3.89 -1.56
C VAL A 168 4.30 4.85 -1.53
N SER A 169 3.27 4.48 -0.79
CA SER A 169 2.02 5.22 -0.71
C SER A 169 1.45 5.20 0.71
N HIS A 170 0.14 5.16 0.87
CA HIS A 170 -0.57 5.42 2.11
C HIS A 170 -1.56 4.31 2.44
N GLY A 171 -2.08 4.38 3.68
CA GLY A 171 -2.91 3.33 4.24
C GLY A 171 -4.21 3.10 3.50
N MET A 172 -5.02 4.16 3.32
CA MET A 172 -6.34 4.05 2.71
C MET A 172 -6.26 3.78 1.21
N LEU A 173 -5.35 4.46 0.47
CA LEU A 173 -5.21 4.24 -0.97
C LEU A 173 -4.79 2.80 -1.28
N LEU A 174 -3.76 2.29 -0.59
CA LEU A 174 -3.33 0.90 -0.80
C LEU A 174 -4.41 -0.10 -0.37
N SER A 175 -5.15 0.20 0.70
CA SER A 175 -6.28 -0.64 1.12
C SER A 175 -7.41 -0.65 0.09
N ALA A 176 -7.66 0.45 -0.62
CA ALA A 176 -8.64 0.49 -1.70
C ALA A 176 -8.28 -0.46 -2.84
N LEU A 177 -7.00 -0.50 -3.25
CA LEU A 177 -6.54 -1.46 -4.24
C LEU A 177 -6.70 -2.90 -3.75
N ILE A 178 -6.26 -3.20 -2.52
CA ILE A 178 -6.34 -4.55 -1.96
C ILE A 178 -7.80 -4.98 -1.78
N HIS A 179 -8.70 -4.06 -1.40
CA HIS A 179 -10.13 -4.33 -1.32
C HIS A 179 -10.73 -4.81 -2.65
N GLN A 180 -10.21 -4.32 -3.78
CA GLN A 180 -10.64 -4.76 -5.10
C GLN A 180 -10.05 -6.11 -5.52
N LEU A 181 -8.87 -6.46 -5.03
CA LEU A 181 -8.12 -7.65 -5.46
C LEU A 181 -8.32 -8.84 -4.52
N ALA A 182 -8.35 -8.61 -3.22
CA ALA A 182 -8.39 -9.62 -2.16
C ALA A 182 -8.98 -9.01 -0.87
N PRO A 183 -10.29 -8.69 -0.84
CA PRO A 183 -10.92 -8.01 0.29
C PRO A 183 -10.82 -8.79 1.61
N GLU A 184 -10.75 -10.12 1.54
CA GLU A 184 -10.59 -11.01 2.70
C GLU A 184 -9.21 -10.89 3.36
N ASP A 185 -8.17 -10.53 2.60
CA ASP A 185 -6.78 -10.41 3.08
C ASP A 185 -6.50 -9.06 3.76
N LEU A 186 -7.40 -8.08 3.62
CA LEU A 186 -7.24 -6.80 4.31
C LEU A 186 -7.23 -7.02 5.83
N PRO A 187 -6.27 -6.40 6.56
CA PRO A 187 -6.26 -6.45 8.01
C PRO A 187 -7.48 -5.71 8.59
N PHE A 188 -7.91 -6.07 9.80
CA PHE A 188 -9.00 -5.38 10.50
C PHE A 188 -8.68 -3.89 10.72
N MET A 189 -7.45 -3.58 11.09
CA MET A 189 -6.88 -2.24 11.08
C MET A 189 -6.20 -1.98 9.73
N LEU A 190 -6.07 -0.73 9.34
CA LEU A 190 -5.34 -0.35 8.11
C LEU A 190 -3.93 -0.95 8.08
N LEU A 191 -3.34 -0.99 6.90
CA LEU A 191 -1.97 -1.45 6.69
C LEU A 191 -1.01 -0.74 7.66
N LYS A 192 -0.08 -1.48 8.26
CA LYS A 192 0.93 -0.93 9.17
C LYS A 192 1.95 -0.07 8.42
N ASN A 193 2.51 0.94 9.09
CA ASN A 193 3.61 1.71 8.54
C ASN A 193 4.78 0.78 8.16
N THR A 194 5.43 1.03 7.03
CA THR A 194 6.51 0.21 6.44
C THR A 194 6.14 -1.27 6.20
N SER A 195 4.85 -1.63 6.25
CA SER A 195 4.46 -2.97 5.81
C SER A 195 4.55 -3.12 4.30
N VAL A 196 4.82 -4.33 3.86
CA VAL A 196 4.91 -4.70 2.44
C VAL A 196 3.70 -5.52 2.04
N THR A 197 3.10 -5.16 0.92
CA THR A 197 2.13 -5.98 0.20
C THR A 197 2.70 -6.26 -1.18
N ARG A 198 2.70 -7.51 -1.63
CA ARG A 198 3.15 -7.85 -2.98
C ARG A 198 1.99 -8.24 -3.87
N VAL A 199 1.96 -7.65 -5.06
CA VAL A 199 1.01 -7.97 -6.13
C VAL A 199 1.79 -8.28 -7.41
N ASP A 200 1.59 -9.46 -7.96
CA ASP A 200 2.14 -9.86 -9.25
C ASP A 200 1.08 -9.63 -10.33
N ILE A 201 1.46 -8.92 -11.37
CA ILE A 201 0.60 -8.58 -12.51
C ILE A 201 1.10 -9.32 -13.74
N THR A 202 0.21 -10.11 -14.33
CA THR A 202 0.45 -10.76 -15.62
C THR A 202 -0.57 -10.23 -16.64
N GLU A 203 -0.43 -10.63 -17.90
CA GLU A 203 -1.41 -10.29 -18.95
C GLU A 203 -2.83 -10.77 -18.63
N LYS A 204 -2.95 -11.80 -17.80
CA LYS A 204 -4.23 -12.46 -17.52
C LYS A 204 -4.85 -12.06 -16.20
N GLN A 205 -4.05 -11.67 -15.19
CA GLN A 205 -4.55 -11.45 -13.83
C GLN A 205 -3.58 -10.69 -12.93
N TRP A 206 -4.16 -10.11 -11.89
CA TRP A 206 -3.44 -9.58 -10.73
C TRP A 206 -3.53 -10.60 -9.60
N GLN A 207 -2.41 -10.93 -9.00
CA GLN A 207 -2.34 -11.92 -7.93
C GLN A 207 -1.67 -11.33 -6.70
N VAL A 208 -2.42 -11.26 -5.60
CA VAL A 208 -1.89 -10.85 -4.29
C VAL A 208 -1.06 -12.02 -3.72
N ARG A 209 0.19 -11.75 -3.36
CA ARG A 209 1.13 -12.74 -2.82
C ARG A 209 1.26 -12.67 -1.30
N GLY A 210 0.92 -11.54 -0.73
CA GLY A 210 0.93 -11.32 0.70
C GLY A 210 0.56 -9.88 1.02
N VAL A 211 -0.14 -9.67 2.12
CA VAL A 211 -0.68 -8.38 2.53
C VAL A 211 -0.13 -8.00 3.90
N ASN A 212 0.24 -6.72 4.05
CA ASN A 212 0.60 -6.12 5.34
C ASN A 212 1.75 -6.84 6.07
N LEU A 213 2.73 -7.35 5.35
CA LEU A 213 3.85 -8.09 5.89
C LEU A 213 4.83 -7.16 6.61
N THR A 214 5.16 -7.50 7.85
CA THR A 214 6.10 -6.73 8.71
C THR A 214 7.20 -7.61 9.30
N ARG A 215 7.06 -8.95 9.22
CA ARG A 215 8.06 -9.87 9.73
C ARG A 215 9.11 -10.12 8.66
N GLU A 216 10.37 -10.10 9.04
CA GLU A 216 11.50 -10.32 8.14
C GLU A 216 11.35 -11.59 7.30
N ARG A 217 11.07 -12.74 7.93
CA ARG A 217 10.89 -14.02 7.25
C ARG A 217 9.82 -13.97 6.14
N ASP A 218 8.72 -13.25 6.39
CA ASP A 218 7.58 -13.17 5.46
C ASP A 218 7.93 -12.27 4.27
N ILE A 219 8.68 -11.17 4.52
CA ILE A 219 9.20 -10.28 3.48
C ILE A 219 10.25 -10.99 2.63
N LEU A 220 11.17 -11.74 3.26
CA LEU A 220 12.19 -12.52 2.55
C LEU A 220 11.57 -13.62 1.68
N ALA A 221 10.48 -14.26 2.14
CA ALA A 221 9.76 -15.26 1.37
C ALA A 221 9.17 -14.70 0.06
N LEU A 222 8.82 -13.41 0.01
CA LEU A 222 8.37 -12.76 -1.24
C LEU A 222 9.45 -12.76 -2.34
N ARG A 223 10.72 -12.88 -1.98
CA ARG A 223 11.85 -12.85 -2.93
C ARG A 223 12.03 -14.18 -3.66
N GLY A 224 11.67 -15.31 -3.02
CA GLY A 224 11.87 -16.67 -3.55
C GLY A 224 10.84 -17.12 -4.59
N SER A 225 9.74 -16.40 -4.78
CA SER A 225 8.69 -16.78 -5.73
C SER A 225 8.95 -16.29 -7.17
N ALA A 226 10.15 -15.81 -7.48
CA ALA A 226 10.49 -15.18 -8.77
C ALA A 226 11.19 -16.09 -9.78
N THR A 227 11.56 -17.35 -9.46
CA THR A 227 12.27 -18.21 -10.40
C THR A 227 11.90 -19.68 -10.23
N SER A 228 10.86 -20.12 -10.92
CA SER A 228 10.74 -21.51 -11.36
C SER A 228 10.16 -21.53 -12.78
N THR A 229 10.98 -21.11 -13.73
CA THR A 229 10.91 -21.53 -15.13
C THR A 229 12.34 -21.78 -15.58
N ALA A 230 12.95 -22.87 -15.07
CA ALA A 230 14.00 -23.51 -15.82
C ALA A 230 13.32 -24.20 -17.02
N PRO A 231 13.79 -24.02 -18.25
CA PRO A 231 13.33 -24.84 -19.36
C PRO A 231 13.79 -26.27 -19.11
N ASP A 232 12.87 -27.23 -19.12
CA ASP A 232 13.18 -28.64 -19.21
C ASP A 232 14.14 -28.84 -20.37
N ALA A 233 15.35 -29.25 -20.03
CA ALA A 233 16.31 -29.76 -21.01
C ALA A 233 15.71 -31.06 -21.58
N ALA A 234 15.16 -30.95 -22.76
CA ALA A 234 14.77 -32.12 -23.54
C ALA A 234 15.97 -33.02 -23.70
N SER A 235 15.94 -34.16 -23.05
CA SER A 235 16.84 -35.29 -23.30
C SER A 235 16.48 -35.86 -24.67
N ASP A 236 17.28 -35.48 -25.66
CA ASP A 236 17.36 -36.19 -26.93
C ASP A 236 17.99 -37.57 -26.66
N GLN A 237 17.20 -38.60 -26.65
CA GLN A 237 17.66 -39.99 -26.77
C GLN A 237 16.94 -40.63 -27.95
N SER A 238 17.56 -40.51 -29.11
CA SER A 238 17.24 -41.39 -30.23
C SER A 238 17.87 -42.76 -29.99
N PRO A 239 17.13 -43.88 -30.08
CA PRO A 239 17.69 -45.21 -30.14
C PRO A 239 18.03 -45.55 -31.60
N LYS A 240 19.11 -46.31 -31.71
CA LYS A 240 19.59 -46.97 -32.94
C LYS A 240 18.62 -48.02 -33.46
#